data_309af7dff2867c766dd02b5b7eef8ad0
#
_entry.id   309af7dff2867c766dd02b5b7eef8ad0
#
_cell.length_a   1.000
_cell.length_b   1.000
_cell.length_c   1.000
_cell.angle_alpha   90.00
_cell.angle_beta   90.00
_cell.angle_gamma   90.00
#
_symmetry.space_group_name_H-M   'P 1'
#
loop_
_entity.id
_entity.type
_entity.pdbx_description
1 polymer ?
#
loop_
_entity_poly.entity_id
_entity_poly.type
_entity_poly.pdbx_seq_one_letter_code
_entity_poly.pdbx_strand_id
1 'polypeptide(L)'
;MSLAYRSEAVIEFLLDLMWLGWELLSLQIIFGNTQSLGGWSKGDLIVLMGVLLMVNTFMSALIWPNTEFFNAAMHDGSLDYMLLQPVNNLFLVTFSRISIWRIVDLVVAIILIVTGVRIAGDIVTPFNLATFLLLIVSGSAVLYSLWIVLIAFTFWFTKFDNNVTILQALTDTGRYPITVYPWWLRIIVTFIIPIGLATTIPVQALRGELNLQQVFIFIAVSMIA
;
A
#
# COMPACT_ATOMS: atom_id res chain seq x y z
N MET A 1 -26.64 3.65 -12.04
CA MET A 1 -25.73 2.71 -11.31
C MET A 1 -26.50 1.42 -11.12
N SER A 2 -26.10 0.35 -11.77
CA SER A 2 -26.80 -0.95 -11.75
C SER A 2 -26.69 -1.61 -10.37
N LEU A 3 -27.71 -2.38 -9.97
CA LEU A 3 -27.76 -3.16 -8.74
C LEU A 3 -26.57 -4.15 -8.68
N ALA A 4 -26.09 -4.64 -9.82
CA ALA A 4 -24.93 -5.50 -9.95
C ALA A 4 -23.66 -4.86 -9.37
N TYR A 5 -23.42 -3.57 -9.61
CA TYR A 5 -22.24 -2.87 -9.08
C TYR A 5 -22.26 -2.75 -7.54
N ARG A 6 -23.44 -2.65 -6.93
CA ARG A 6 -23.57 -2.59 -5.47
C ARG A 6 -23.30 -3.97 -4.80
N SER A 7 -23.77 -5.04 -5.45
CA SER A 7 -23.53 -6.40 -4.93
C SER A 7 -22.06 -6.80 -5.04
N GLU A 8 -21.35 -6.42 -6.10
CA GLU A 8 -19.90 -6.64 -6.22
C GLU A 8 -19.13 -5.95 -5.10
N ALA A 9 -19.40 -4.66 -4.84
CA ALA A 9 -18.73 -3.92 -3.77
C ALA A 9 -18.97 -4.52 -2.38
N VAL A 10 -20.18 -5.04 -2.10
CA VAL A 10 -20.48 -5.71 -0.83
C VAL A 10 -19.75 -7.04 -0.71
N ILE A 11 -19.70 -7.82 -1.79
CA ILE A 11 -18.98 -9.11 -1.80
C ILE A 11 -17.47 -8.88 -1.61
N GLU A 12 -16.88 -7.92 -2.32
CA GLU A 12 -15.46 -7.56 -2.15
C GLU A 12 -15.17 -7.16 -0.70
N PHE A 13 -15.98 -6.29 -0.12
CA PHE A 13 -15.82 -5.87 1.27
C PHE A 13 -15.92 -7.05 2.26
N LEU A 14 -16.85 -7.98 2.07
CA LEU A 14 -16.98 -9.17 2.92
C LEU A 14 -15.75 -10.09 2.78
N LEU A 15 -15.23 -10.24 1.57
CA LEU A 15 -14.00 -11.00 1.33
C LEU A 15 -12.79 -10.33 2.00
N ASP A 16 -12.66 -9.02 1.91
CA ASP A 16 -11.58 -8.25 2.56
C ASP A 16 -11.67 -8.39 4.09
N LEU A 17 -12.86 -8.34 4.68
CA LEU A 17 -13.07 -8.60 6.11
C LEU A 17 -12.73 -10.04 6.51
N MET A 18 -13.06 -11.02 5.68
CA MET A 18 -12.72 -12.42 5.92
C MET A 18 -11.19 -12.61 5.91
N TRP A 19 -10.50 -12.03 4.93
CA TRP A 19 -9.04 -12.07 4.87
C TRP A 19 -8.39 -11.36 6.07
N LEU A 20 -8.89 -10.19 6.45
CA LEU A 20 -8.45 -9.48 7.64
C LEU A 20 -8.67 -10.32 8.91
N GLY A 21 -9.83 -10.97 9.04
CA GLY A 21 -10.12 -11.88 10.15
C GLY A 21 -9.10 -13.03 10.21
N TRP A 22 -8.76 -13.61 9.07
CA TRP A 22 -7.74 -14.66 8.98
C TRP A 22 -6.35 -14.15 9.40
N GLU A 23 -5.96 -12.96 8.97
CA GLU A 23 -4.68 -12.33 9.37
C GLU A 23 -4.64 -12.07 10.88
N LEU A 24 -5.70 -11.54 11.48
CA LEU A 24 -5.79 -11.32 12.93
C LEU A 24 -5.75 -12.63 13.71
N LEU A 25 -6.39 -13.68 13.22
CA LEU A 25 -6.32 -15.03 13.81
C LEU A 25 -4.89 -15.59 13.73
N SER A 26 -4.21 -15.42 12.60
CA SER A 26 -2.82 -15.87 12.44
C SER A 26 -1.88 -15.15 13.41
N LEU A 27 -2.06 -13.84 13.61
CA LEU A 27 -1.34 -13.11 14.65
C LEU A 27 -1.64 -13.63 16.06
N GLN A 28 -2.91 -13.95 16.36
CA GLN A 28 -3.29 -14.49 17.66
C GLN A 28 -2.58 -15.84 17.94
N ILE A 29 -2.47 -16.69 16.93
CA ILE A 29 -1.79 -17.99 17.03
C ILE A 29 -0.27 -17.78 17.24
N ILE A 30 0.36 -16.89 16.48
CA ILE A 30 1.79 -16.58 16.59
C ILE A 30 2.10 -16.06 17.99
N PHE A 31 1.36 -15.06 18.46
CA PHE A 31 1.58 -14.43 19.77
C PHE A 31 1.05 -15.27 20.95
N GLY A 32 0.32 -16.35 20.69
CA GLY A 32 0.03 -17.35 21.69
C GLY A 32 1.28 -18.12 22.16
N ASN A 33 2.33 -18.19 21.31
CA ASN A 33 3.56 -18.92 21.57
C ASN A 33 4.82 -18.04 21.67
N THR A 34 4.74 -16.76 21.28
CA THR A 34 5.87 -15.82 21.28
C THR A 34 5.44 -14.46 21.81
N GLN A 35 6.34 -13.76 22.49
CA GLN A 35 6.05 -12.40 23.01
C GLN A 35 6.40 -11.31 21.99
N SER A 36 7.28 -11.59 21.03
CA SER A 36 7.67 -10.64 19.99
C SER A 36 8.08 -11.38 18.71
N LEU A 37 7.86 -10.74 17.56
CA LEU A 37 8.31 -11.20 16.26
C LEU A 37 9.29 -10.19 15.67
N GLY A 38 10.58 -10.54 15.64
CA GLY A 38 11.63 -9.64 15.14
C GLY A 38 11.73 -8.30 15.88
N GLY A 39 11.39 -8.29 17.19
CA GLY A 39 11.37 -7.08 18.03
C GLY A 39 10.06 -6.30 18.00
N TRP A 40 9.05 -6.80 17.29
CA TRP A 40 7.72 -6.18 17.18
C TRP A 40 6.71 -6.84 18.11
N SER A 41 5.96 -6.05 18.85
CA SER A 41 4.86 -6.53 19.69
C SER A 41 3.63 -6.88 18.83
N LYS A 42 2.65 -7.55 19.45
CA LYS A 42 1.37 -7.82 18.79
C LYS A 42 0.68 -6.53 18.33
N GLY A 43 0.72 -5.48 19.16
CA GLY A 43 0.15 -4.18 18.84
C GLY A 43 0.80 -3.55 17.62
N ASP A 44 2.12 -3.60 17.53
CA ASP A 44 2.88 -3.07 16.40
C ASP A 44 2.51 -3.75 15.08
N LEU A 45 2.33 -5.09 15.09
CA LEU A 45 1.92 -5.81 13.89
C LEU A 45 0.48 -5.48 13.48
N ILE A 46 -0.42 -5.22 14.43
CA ILE A 46 -1.76 -4.72 14.11
C ILE A 46 -1.69 -3.33 13.47
N VAL A 47 -0.81 -2.45 13.95
CA VAL A 47 -0.55 -1.14 13.31
C VAL A 47 -0.04 -1.35 11.89
N LEU A 48 0.94 -2.26 11.70
CA LEU A 48 1.49 -2.58 10.38
C LEU A 48 0.41 -3.09 9.41
N MET A 49 -0.49 -3.97 9.88
CA MET A 49 -1.64 -4.44 9.09
C MET A 49 -2.55 -3.27 8.69
N GLY A 50 -2.83 -2.35 9.61
CA GLY A 50 -3.61 -1.15 9.32
C GLY A 50 -2.94 -0.25 8.28
N VAL A 51 -1.62 -0.06 8.38
CA VAL A 51 -0.84 0.70 7.39
C VAL A 51 -0.83 0.00 6.03
N LEU A 52 -0.63 -1.32 6.00
CA LEU A 52 -0.69 -2.09 4.75
C LEU A 52 -2.07 -2.00 4.12
N LEU A 53 -3.15 -2.10 4.91
CA LEU A 53 -4.51 -1.94 4.41
C LEU A 53 -4.72 -0.52 3.83
N MET A 54 -4.18 0.53 4.48
CA MET A 54 -4.22 1.90 3.97
C MET A 54 -3.52 2.04 2.61
N VAL A 55 -2.33 1.44 2.47
CA VAL A 55 -1.59 1.38 1.20
C VAL A 55 -2.39 0.61 0.14
N ASN A 56 -2.91 -0.57 0.48
CA ASN A 56 -3.74 -1.37 -0.43
C ASN A 56 -5.02 -0.64 -0.84
N THR A 57 -5.63 0.13 0.06
CA THR A 57 -6.78 0.99 -0.24
C THR A 57 -6.42 2.04 -1.29
N PHE A 58 -5.27 2.71 -1.14
CA PHE A 58 -4.77 3.64 -2.15
C PHE A 58 -4.57 2.96 -3.51
N MET A 59 -3.94 1.78 -3.53
CA MET A 59 -3.70 1.01 -4.74
C MET A 59 -5.02 0.57 -5.42
N SER A 60 -5.98 0.05 -4.64
CA SER A 60 -7.26 -0.43 -5.15
C SER A 60 -8.24 0.69 -5.53
N ALA A 61 -8.12 1.86 -4.90
CA ALA A 61 -8.95 3.00 -5.23
C ALA A 61 -8.53 3.71 -6.52
N LEU A 62 -7.23 3.81 -6.77
CA LEU A 62 -6.66 4.62 -7.84
C LEU A 62 -5.89 3.79 -8.88
N ILE A 63 -4.98 2.92 -8.44
CA ILE A 63 -3.99 2.32 -9.33
C ILE A 63 -4.60 1.18 -10.14
N TRP A 64 -5.18 0.18 -9.48
CA TRP A 64 -5.69 -1.02 -10.18
C TRP A 64 -6.77 -0.73 -11.20
N PRO A 65 -7.83 0.06 -10.91
CA PRO A 65 -8.87 0.36 -11.89
C PRO A 65 -8.34 1.09 -13.12
N ASN A 66 -7.34 1.96 -12.94
CA ASN A 66 -6.72 2.68 -14.03
C ASN A 66 -5.77 1.80 -14.84
N THR A 67 -5.07 0.85 -14.20
CA THR A 67 -4.23 -0.13 -14.88
C THR A 67 -5.05 -1.03 -15.79
N GLU A 68 -6.16 -1.57 -15.29
CA GLU A 68 -7.07 -2.40 -16.08
C GLU A 68 -7.67 -1.61 -17.24
N PHE A 69 -8.10 -0.37 -16.99
CA PHE A 69 -8.62 0.52 -18.01
C PHE A 69 -7.59 0.81 -19.11
N PHE A 70 -6.35 1.09 -18.71
CA PHE A 70 -5.25 1.36 -19.63
C PHE A 70 -4.86 0.13 -20.46
N ASN A 71 -4.76 -1.05 -19.83
CA ASN A 71 -4.47 -2.30 -20.52
C ASN A 71 -5.58 -2.62 -21.55
N ALA A 72 -6.86 -2.46 -21.16
CA ALA A 72 -7.99 -2.64 -22.09
C ALA A 72 -7.89 -1.67 -23.28
N ALA A 73 -7.60 -0.39 -23.01
CA ALA A 73 -7.47 0.62 -24.08
C ALA A 73 -6.30 0.34 -25.02
N MET A 74 -5.22 -0.27 -24.54
CA MET A 74 -4.13 -0.73 -25.41
C MET A 74 -4.55 -1.89 -26.31
N HIS A 75 -5.32 -2.86 -25.79
CA HIS A 75 -5.73 -4.05 -26.55
C HIS A 75 -6.80 -3.73 -27.60
N ASP A 76 -7.72 -2.83 -27.32
CA ASP A 76 -8.80 -2.45 -28.24
C ASP A 76 -8.43 -1.29 -29.18
N GLY A 77 -7.19 -0.72 -29.03
CA GLY A 77 -6.68 0.37 -29.84
C GLY A 77 -7.28 1.74 -29.52
N SER A 78 -8.09 1.89 -28.46
CA SER A 78 -8.68 3.17 -28.04
C SER A 78 -7.68 4.10 -27.35
N LEU A 79 -6.50 3.59 -27.01
CA LEU A 79 -5.44 4.37 -26.39
C LEU A 79 -5.02 5.58 -27.24
N ASP A 80 -4.92 5.43 -28.56
CA ASP A 80 -4.57 6.53 -29.47
C ASP A 80 -5.57 7.67 -29.36
N TYR A 81 -6.84 7.36 -29.19
CA TYR A 81 -7.90 8.36 -28.97
C TYR A 81 -7.74 9.11 -27.64
N MET A 82 -7.30 8.41 -26.61
CA MET A 82 -7.03 9.01 -25.30
C MET A 82 -5.84 9.97 -25.35
N LEU A 83 -4.77 9.59 -26.08
CA LEU A 83 -3.56 10.40 -26.22
C LEU A 83 -3.77 11.67 -27.06
N LEU A 84 -4.80 11.72 -27.91
CA LEU A 84 -5.17 12.90 -28.70
C LEU A 84 -5.99 13.93 -27.91
N GLN A 85 -6.44 13.61 -26.70
CA GLN A 85 -7.22 14.54 -25.88
C GLN A 85 -6.32 15.71 -25.39
N PRO A 86 -6.84 16.95 -25.34
CA PRO A 86 -6.08 18.13 -24.88
C PRO A 86 -5.96 18.15 -23.33
N VAL A 87 -5.59 17.03 -22.73
CA VAL A 87 -5.42 16.83 -21.27
C VAL A 87 -4.06 16.17 -21.06
N ASN A 88 -3.46 16.43 -19.90
CA ASN A 88 -2.21 15.77 -19.54
C ASN A 88 -2.42 14.25 -19.49
N ASN A 89 -1.65 13.50 -20.28
CA ASN A 89 -1.79 12.04 -20.40
C ASN A 89 -1.58 11.32 -19.07
N LEU A 90 -0.64 11.80 -18.24
CA LEU A 90 -0.41 11.23 -16.91
C LEU A 90 -1.63 11.41 -16.00
N PHE A 91 -2.29 12.58 -16.07
CA PHE A 91 -3.53 12.82 -15.34
C PHE A 91 -4.66 11.88 -15.81
N LEU A 92 -4.80 11.69 -17.12
CA LEU A 92 -5.78 10.76 -17.69
C LEU A 92 -5.53 9.32 -17.22
N VAL A 93 -4.29 8.83 -17.32
CA VAL A 93 -3.92 7.47 -16.90
C VAL A 93 -4.16 7.28 -15.41
N THR A 94 -4.00 8.31 -14.58
CA THR A 94 -4.10 8.20 -13.12
C THR A 94 -5.54 8.33 -12.61
N PHE A 95 -6.36 9.21 -13.20
CA PHE A 95 -7.63 9.64 -12.62
C PHE A 95 -8.87 9.31 -13.47
N SER A 96 -8.75 8.49 -14.52
CA SER A 96 -9.88 8.09 -15.36
C SER A 96 -10.90 7.21 -14.62
N ARG A 97 -10.43 6.43 -13.66
CA ARG A 97 -11.26 5.53 -12.85
C ARG A 97 -10.90 5.65 -11.39
N ILE A 98 -11.89 5.90 -10.53
CA ILE A 98 -11.73 5.99 -9.07
C ILE A 98 -12.78 5.12 -8.40
N SER A 99 -12.34 4.18 -7.56
CA SER A 99 -13.22 3.31 -6.77
C SER A 99 -13.53 3.96 -5.41
N ILE A 100 -14.53 4.81 -5.36
CA ILE A 100 -14.92 5.57 -4.16
C ILE A 100 -15.31 4.64 -2.99
N TRP A 101 -15.82 3.44 -3.27
CA TRP A 101 -16.25 2.47 -2.27
C TRP A 101 -15.12 2.00 -1.35
N ARG A 102 -13.88 2.09 -1.79
CA ARG A 102 -12.68 1.77 -0.99
C ARG A 102 -12.45 2.70 0.21
N ILE A 103 -13.21 3.78 0.34
CA ILE A 103 -13.20 4.64 1.55
C ILE A 103 -13.55 3.84 2.82
N VAL A 104 -14.35 2.78 2.71
CA VAL A 104 -14.70 1.91 3.85
C VAL A 104 -13.46 1.19 4.37
N ASP A 105 -12.59 0.71 3.49
CA ASP A 105 -11.33 0.04 3.85
C ASP A 105 -10.40 1.00 4.61
N LEU A 106 -10.40 2.28 4.25
CA LEU A 106 -9.64 3.32 4.96
C LEU A 106 -10.12 3.48 6.41
N VAL A 107 -11.44 3.41 6.65
CA VAL A 107 -11.99 3.46 8.01
C VAL A 107 -11.52 2.25 8.82
N VAL A 108 -11.56 1.05 8.24
CA VAL A 108 -11.05 -0.17 8.87
C VAL A 108 -9.55 -0.06 9.18
N ALA A 109 -8.76 0.46 8.23
CA ALA A 109 -7.33 0.70 8.42
C ALA A 109 -7.04 1.63 9.62
N ILE A 110 -7.78 2.74 9.72
CA ILE A 110 -7.65 3.68 10.85
C ILE A 110 -8.01 3.00 12.18
N ILE A 111 -9.08 2.19 12.21
CA ILE A 111 -9.47 1.44 13.40
C ILE A 111 -8.37 0.48 13.84
N LEU A 112 -7.75 -0.23 12.88
CA LEU A 112 -6.62 -1.12 13.16
C LEU A 112 -5.42 -0.36 13.72
N ILE A 113 -5.04 0.77 13.13
CA ILE A 113 -3.92 1.59 13.59
C ILE A 113 -4.19 2.06 15.03
N VAL A 114 -5.37 2.62 15.30
CA VAL A 114 -5.72 3.12 16.64
C VAL A 114 -5.75 1.99 17.67
N THR A 115 -6.33 0.85 17.34
CA THR A 115 -6.38 -0.31 18.24
C THR A 115 -5.00 -0.92 18.47
N GLY A 116 -4.19 -1.02 17.43
CA GLY A 116 -2.81 -1.52 17.51
C GLY A 116 -1.93 -0.64 18.41
N VAL A 117 -1.98 0.69 18.25
CA VAL A 117 -1.26 1.65 19.12
C VAL A 117 -1.68 1.50 20.58
N ARG A 118 -2.99 1.34 20.85
CA ARG A 118 -3.48 1.14 22.22
C ARG A 118 -2.98 -0.18 22.82
N ILE A 119 -2.92 -1.26 22.04
CA ILE A 119 -2.45 -2.57 22.48
C ILE A 119 -0.92 -2.55 22.69
N ALA A 120 -0.18 -1.84 21.83
CA ALA A 120 1.27 -1.67 22.00
C ALA A 120 1.62 -0.82 23.24
N GLY A 121 0.73 0.07 23.67
CA GLY A 121 0.96 1.00 24.77
C GLY A 121 1.85 2.20 24.39
N ASP A 122 2.00 2.47 23.10
CA ASP A 122 2.85 3.53 22.59
C ASP A 122 2.23 4.92 22.86
N ILE A 123 3.09 5.87 23.24
CA ILE A 123 2.70 7.28 23.40
C ILE A 123 2.95 8.00 22.07
N VAL A 124 1.87 8.21 21.31
CA VAL A 124 1.94 8.93 20.05
C VAL A 124 1.99 10.43 20.30
N THR A 125 3.13 11.05 20.03
CA THR A 125 3.27 12.52 20.07
C THR A 125 2.74 13.15 18.77
N PRO A 126 2.37 14.45 18.77
CA PRO A 126 2.00 15.16 17.55
C PRO A 126 3.10 15.12 16.48
N PHE A 127 4.36 15.10 16.89
CA PHE A 127 5.51 14.94 15.98
C PHE A 127 5.51 13.55 15.33
N ASN A 128 5.31 12.47 16.10
CA ASN A 128 5.25 11.10 15.58
C ASN A 128 4.11 10.94 14.58
N LEU A 129 2.95 11.52 14.87
CA LEU A 129 1.80 11.49 13.98
C LEU A 129 2.07 12.26 12.68
N ALA A 130 2.67 13.45 12.76
CA ALA A 130 3.02 14.24 11.58
C ALA A 130 4.04 13.52 10.69
N THR A 131 5.09 12.94 11.27
CA THR A 131 6.10 12.16 10.52
C THR A 131 5.50 10.88 9.92
N PHE A 132 4.62 10.19 10.63
CA PHE A 132 3.87 9.05 10.14
C PHE A 132 3.07 9.39 8.88
N LEU A 133 2.24 10.45 8.94
CA LEU A 133 1.42 10.87 7.80
C LEU A 133 2.29 11.28 6.60
N LEU A 134 3.36 12.01 6.84
CA LEU A 134 4.29 12.44 5.80
C LEU A 134 4.98 11.24 5.13
N LEU A 135 5.39 10.23 5.91
CA LEU A 135 6.02 9.02 5.39
C LEU A 135 5.04 8.10 4.65
N ILE A 136 3.78 8.03 5.06
CA ILE A 136 2.74 7.32 4.29
C ILE A 136 2.55 7.98 2.93
N VAL A 137 2.42 9.31 2.89
CA VAL A 137 2.25 10.03 1.62
C VAL A 137 3.46 9.83 0.72
N SER A 138 4.68 9.98 1.25
CA SER A 138 5.90 9.79 0.46
C SER A 138 6.07 8.34 0.00
N GLY A 139 5.80 7.35 0.86
CA GLY A 139 5.83 5.93 0.49
C GLY A 139 4.80 5.56 -0.57
N SER A 140 3.58 6.11 -0.47
CA SER A 140 2.55 5.93 -1.49
C SER A 140 2.94 6.57 -2.82
N ALA A 141 3.62 7.73 -2.80
CA ALA A 141 4.13 8.37 -4.02
C ALA A 141 5.20 7.51 -4.71
N VAL A 142 6.07 6.86 -3.94
CA VAL A 142 7.08 5.93 -4.50
C VAL A 142 6.42 4.71 -5.14
N LEU A 143 5.40 4.12 -4.49
CA LEU A 143 4.64 3.02 -5.08
C LEU A 143 3.90 3.43 -6.36
N TYR A 144 3.38 4.66 -6.38
CA TYR A 144 2.80 5.24 -7.58
C TYR A 144 3.84 5.39 -8.70
N SER A 145 5.05 5.87 -8.40
CA SER A 145 6.14 5.99 -9.37
C SER A 145 6.55 4.62 -9.91
N LEU A 146 6.67 3.61 -9.05
CA LEU A 146 6.92 2.23 -9.46
C LEU A 146 5.82 1.71 -10.40
N TRP A 147 4.56 2.01 -10.10
CA TRP A 147 3.44 1.65 -10.97
C TRP A 147 3.56 2.29 -12.36
N ILE A 148 3.88 3.59 -12.44
CA ILE A 148 4.08 4.28 -13.73
C ILE A 148 5.19 3.60 -14.54
N VAL A 149 6.28 3.21 -13.89
CA VAL A 149 7.37 2.46 -14.55
C VAL A 149 6.86 1.12 -15.07
N LEU A 150 6.13 0.36 -14.26
CA LEU A 150 5.58 -0.95 -14.67
C LEU A 150 4.58 -0.82 -15.82
N ILE A 151 3.70 0.17 -15.80
CA ILE A 151 2.74 0.38 -16.90
C ILE A 151 3.46 0.85 -18.18
N ALA A 152 4.55 1.61 -18.05
CA ALA A 152 5.35 1.99 -19.20
C ALA A 152 5.99 0.78 -19.90
N PHE A 153 6.36 -0.26 -19.18
CA PHE A 153 6.89 -1.50 -19.78
C PHE A 153 5.87 -2.22 -20.67
N THR A 154 4.56 -2.03 -20.47
CA THR A 154 3.53 -2.65 -21.33
C THR A 154 3.59 -2.16 -22.77
N PHE A 155 4.17 -0.97 -23.04
CA PHE A 155 4.38 -0.47 -24.39
C PHE A 155 5.41 -1.27 -25.17
N TRP A 156 6.44 -1.80 -24.50
CA TRP A 156 7.48 -2.61 -25.17
C TRP A 156 7.15 -4.10 -25.15
N PHE A 157 6.42 -4.53 -24.14
CA PHE A 157 6.10 -5.95 -23.94
C PHE A 157 4.59 -6.16 -23.99
N THR A 158 4.03 -6.32 -25.18
CA THR A 158 2.58 -6.45 -25.44
C THR A 158 1.89 -7.63 -24.73
N LYS A 159 2.66 -8.53 -24.10
CA LYS A 159 2.15 -9.66 -23.29
C LYS A 159 2.35 -9.43 -21.77
N PHE A 160 2.64 -8.20 -21.35
CA PHE A 160 2.88 -7.88 -19.95
C PHE A 160 1.56 -7.51 -19.22
N ASP A 161 0.54 -8.38 -19.40
CA ASP A 161 -0.80 -8.16 -18.86
C ASP A 161 -0.88 -8.39 -17.34
N ASN A 162 0.15 -9.04 -16.76
CA ASN A 162 0.20 -9.38 -15.34
C ASN A 162 0.82 -8.28 -14.45
N ASN A 163 0.89 -7.03 -14.92
CA ASN A 163 1.46 -5.92 -14.16
C ASN A 163 0.74 -5.66 -12.81
N VAL A 164 -0.59 -5.81 -12.77
CA VAL A 164 -1.38 -5.72 -11.53
C VAL A 164 -0.97 -6.82 -10.55
N THR A 165 -0.89 -8.08 -11.01
CA THR A 165 -0.51 -9.23 -10.18
C THR A 165 0.90 -9.08 -9.63
N ILE A 166 1.84 -8.58 -10.43
CA ILE A 166 3.21 -8.31 -9.98
C ILE A 166 3.19 -7.26 -8.87
N LEU A 167 2.48 -6.16 -9.07
CA LEU A 167 2.41 -5.08 -8.09
C LEU A 167 1.74 -5.55 -6.80
N GLN A 168 0.68 -6.36 -6.88
CA GLN A 168 0.06 -7.01 -5.72
C GLN A 168 1.04 -7.89 -4.96
N ALA A 169 1.75 -8.78 -5.65
CA ALA A 169 2.75 -9.65 -5.04
C ALA A 169 3.87 -8.85 -4.35
N LEU A 170 4.26 -7.71 -4.92
CA LEU A 170 5.23 -6.80 -4.32
C LEU A 170 4.65 -6.16 -3.04
N THR A 171 3.41 -5.65 -3.06
CA THR A 171 2.77 -5.05 -1.88
C THR A 171 2.54 -6.07 -0.77
N ASP A 172 2.28 -7.34 -1.09
CA ASP A 172 2.11 -8.41 -0.13
C ASP A 172 3.38 -8.68 0.71
N THR A 173 4.57 -8.34 0.20
CA THR A 173 5.80 -8.43 1.01
C THR A 173 5.79 -7.46 2.20
N GLY A 174 4.95 -6.44 2.18
CA GLY A 174 4.75 -5.51 3.30
C GLY A 174 3.96 -6.05 4.49
N ARG A 175 3.44 -7.28 4.42
CA ARG A 175 2.69 -7.92 5.52
C ARG A 175 3.52 -8.14 6.78
N TYR A 176 4.83 -8.31 6.61
CA TYR A 176 5.76 -8.48 7.72
C TYR A 176 6.72 -7.31 7.80
N PRO A 177 7.17 -6.94 9.02
CA PRO A 177 8.18 -5.90 9.17
C PRO A 177 9.45 -6.24 8.39
N ILE A 178 10.07 -5.26 7.74
CA ILE A 178 11.32 -5.48 7.00
C ILE A 178 12.44 -6.04 7.89
N THR A 179 12.37 -5.84 9.20
CA THR A 179 13.35 -6.35 10.19
C THR A 179 13.36 -7.86 10.29
N VAL A 180 12.28 -8.56 9.91
CA VAL A 180 12.19 -10.03 9.91
C VAL A 180 12.95 -10.65 8.73
N TYR A 181 13.12 -9.89 7.66
CA TYR A 181 13.80 -10.38 6.45
C TYR A 181 15.33 -10.40 6.62
N PRO A 182 16.04 -11.32 5.95
CA PRO A 182 17.50 -11.33 5.90
C PRO A 182 18.01 -10.02 5.27
N TRP A 183 19.23 -9.62 5.58
CA TRP A 183 19.79 -8.31 5.24
C TRP A 183 19.70 -7.95 3.74
N TRP A 184 19.97 -8.91 2.86
CA TRP A 184 19.92 -8.72 1.40
C TRP A 184 18.49 -8.46 0.90
N LEU A 185 17.50 -9.20 1.43
CA LEU A 185 16.11 -9.01 1.06
C LEU A 185 15.56 -7.69 1.63
N ARG A 186 16.02 -7.30 2.82
CA ARG A 186 15.67 -5.99 3.41
C ARG A 186 16.09 -4.83 2.51
N ILE A 187 17.29 -4.90 1.89
CA ILE A 187 17.75 -3.89 0.93
C ILE A 187 16.82 -3.85 -0.29
N ILE A 188 16.45 -5.00 -0.82
CA ILE A 188 15.55 -5.10 -1.98
C ILE A 188 14.20 -4.47 -1.67
N VAL A 189 13.54 -4.89 -0.57
CA VAL A 189 12.19 -4.42 -0.22
C VAL A 189 12.17 -2.99 0.35
N THR A 190 13.30 -2.38 0.58
CA THR A 190 13.39 -0.98 1.03
C THR A 190 13.75 -0.03 -0.11
N PHE A 191 14.66 -0.42 -1.01
CA PHE A 191 15.23 0.49 -2.01
C PHE A 191 14.87 0.14 -3.45
N ILE A 192 14.70 -1.15 -3.79
CA ILE A 192 14.38 -1.59 -5.16
C ILE A 192 12.86 -1.72 -5.32
N ILE A 193 12.21 -2.36 -4.36
CA ILE A 193 10.76 -2.50 -4.27
C ILE A 193 10.33 -1.78 -2.98
N PRO A 194 10.14 -0.46 -3.00
CA PRO A 194 10.17 0.37 -1.78
C PRO A 194 8.93 0.20 -0.88
N ILE A 195 8.48 -1.05 -0.69
CA ILE A 195 7.36 -1.40 0.18
C ILE A 195 7.66 -1.08 1.64
N GLY A 196 8.91 -1.30 2.07
CA GLY A 196 9.32 -0.96 3.42
C GLY A 196 9.16 0.53 3.74
N LEU A 197 9.37 1.41 2.75
CA LEU A 197 9.13 2.85 2.88
C LEU A 197 7.64 3.18 3.06
N ALA A 198 6.76 2.40 2.43
CA ALA A 198 5.32 2.64 2.51
C ALA A 198 4.66 1.97 3.72
N THR A 199 5.29 0.96 4.35
CA THR A 199 4.68 0.16 5.43
C THR A 199 5.46 0.23 6.74
N THR A 200 6.63 -0.41 6.82
CA THR A 200 7.40 -0.55 8.06
C THR A 200 7.92 0.78 8.59
N ILE A 201 8.45 1.64 7.71
CA ILE A 201 9.06 2.91 8.11
C ILE A 201 8.02 3.88 8.72
N PRO A 202 6.81 4.07 8.15
CA PRO A 202 5.77 4.85 8.83
C PRO A 202 5.41 4.32 10.22
N VAL A 203 5.31 3.00 10.40
CA VAL A 203 5.02 2.41 11.72
C VAL A 203 6.12 2.74 12.73
N GLN A 204 7.40 2.64 12.34
CA GLN A 204 8.53 3.02 13.18
C GLN A 204 8.50 4.52 13.56
N ALA A 205 8.05 5.39 12.63
CA ALA A 205 7.84 6.81 12.93
C ALA A 205 6.75 7.01 14.00
N LEU A 206 5.64 6.29 13.88
CA LEU A 206 4.53 6.37 14.82
C LEU A 206 4.95 5.93 16.24
N ARG A 207 5.82 4.91 16.33
CA ARG A 207 6.42 4.43 17.58
C ARG A 207 7.50 5.36 18.16
N GLY A 208 7.91 6.40 17.40
CA GLY A 208 8.98 7.31 17.80
C GLY A 208 10.38 6.72 17.75
N GLU A 209 10.59 5.65 16.98
CA GLU A 209 11.90 5.00 16.80
C GLU A 209 12.79 5.74 15.81
N LEU A 210 12.23 6.64 15.00
CA LEU A 210 12.98 7.41 14.00
C LEU A 210 13.45 8.75 14.56
N ASN A 211 14.73 9.04 14.33
CA ASN A 211 15.25 10.37 14.55
C ASN A 211 15.03 11.27 13.30
N LEU A 212 15.13 12.59 13.47
CA LEU A 212 14.94 13.55 12.38
C LEU A 212 15.81 13.26 11.15
N GLN A 213 17.06 12.87 11.36
CA GLN A 213 17.97 12.56 10.26
C GLN A 213 17.49 11.37 9.43
N GLN A 214 16.99 10.31 10.07
CA GLN A 214 16.42 9.16 9.38
C GLN A 214 15.18 9.53 8.59
N VAL A 215 14.28 10.35 9.17
CA VAL A 215 13.09 10.85 8.48
C VAL A 215 13.49 11.60 7.20
N PHE A 216 14.47 12.52 7.28
CA PHE A 216 14.96 13.22 6.10
C PHE A 216 15.56 12.31 5.05
N ILE A 217 16.34 11.29 5.47
CA ILE A 217 16.92 10.30 4.54
C ILE A 217 15.81 9.55 3.80
N PHE A 218 14.79 9.06 4.52
CA PHE A 218 13.69 8.30 3.90
C PHE A 218 12.86 9.15 2.95
N ILE A 219 12.62 10.43 3.28
CA ILE A 219 11.94 11.37 2.37
C ILE A 219 12.81 11.64 1.14
N ALA A 220 14.12 11.88 1.32
CA ALA A 220 15.03 12.10 0.20
C ALA A 220 15.09 10.89 -0.73
N VAL A 221 15.14 9.66 -0.17
CA VAL A 221 15.09 8.42 -0.96
C VAL A 221 13.77 8.32 -1.73
N SER A 222 12.64 8.63 -1.08
CA SER A 222 11.34 8.61 -1.76
C SER A 222 11.17 9.71 -2.82
N MET A 223 11.94 10.78 -2.79
CA MET A 223 11.93 11.80 -3.84
C MET A 223 12.82 11.44 -5.05
N ILE A 224 13.75 10.51 -4.88
CA ILE A 224 14.68 10.07 -5.93
C ILE A 224 14.13 8.83 -6.66
N ALA A 225 13.33 8.02 -5.97
CA ALA A 225 12.70 6.80 -6.50
C ALA A 225 11.49 7.11 -7.38
#